data_575d4fed5d46af058741f57b47db8ae0
#
_entry.id   575d4fed5d46af058741f57b47db8ae0
#
_cell.length_a   1.000
_cell.length_b   1.000
_cell.length_c   1.000
_cell.angle_alpha   90.00
_cell.angle_beta   90.00
_cell.angle_gamma   90.00
#
_symmetry.space_group_name_H-M   'P 1'
#
loop_
_entity.id
_entity.type
_entity.pdbx_description
1 polymer ?
#
loop_
_entity_poly.entity_id
_entity_poly.type
_entity_poly.pdbx_seq_one_letter_code
_entity_poly.pdbx_strand_id
1 'polypeptide(L)'
;EYFKGRKGRPINKLESLRDSLEEYRGWLLGLTICDPACGSGAFLNQALEFLIAEHKNIDELRTSLLGESIQFSDIENSILENNLYGVDINDESVEIAKLSLWLRTAQKERKLTSLNNNIKCGNSLIDDPEVSGDKAFNWQKEFPEAFANGGFDVVIGNPPYIRKQGLIEHYPELCDFYEKTFTAATGNYDIYALFMEKSFGLINQKGIVSLILPHKFLIADFGAGIRQFFIDNKAVSELIHFGAELVFRDASTYTCIINLTKDKNEVIRFNHLTPSDLFDNILSSETPYSELSDEQWILSNKKVSDVLKKINLQPLKLKDVFARFVQGIITGKDLVFCVKG
;
A
#
# COMPACT_ATOMS: atom_id res chain seq x y z
N GLU A 1 -7.23 21.47 25.51
CA GLU A 1 -8.11 22.53 26.06
C GLU A 1 -9.56 22.48 25.55
N TYR A 2 -9.83 21.99 24.35
CA TYR A 2 -11.19 21.88 23.79
C TYR A 2 -12.12 20.96 24.58
N PHE A 3 -11.59 20.02 25.34
CA PHE A 3 -12.35 18.94 26.01
C PHE A 3 -12.53 19.08 27.53
N LYS A 4 -12.17 20.22 28.10
CA LYS A 4 -12.40 20.48 29.54
C LYS A 4 -13.85 20.91 29.79
N GLY A 5 -14.67 19.95 30.16
CA GLY A 5 -15.95 20.13 30.88
C GLY A 5 -17.09 20.87 30.14
N ARG A 6 -18.32 20.43 30.36
CA ARG A 6 -19.56 21.01 29.82
C ARG A 6 -19.85 22.46 30.24
N LYS A 7 -19.34 22.91 31.38
CA LYS A 7 -19.67 24.23 31.93
C LYS A 7 -18.89 25.31 31.20
N GLY A 8 -19.61 26.16 30.46
CA GLY A 8 -19.10 27.43 29.92
C GLY A 8 -18.83 27.49 28.41
N ARG A 9 -19.21 26.46 27.63
CA ARG A 9 -19.14 26.56 26.16
C ARG A 9 -20.40 27.16 25.56
N PRO A 10 -20.28 28.10 24.60
CA PRO A 10 -21.45 28.57 23.87
C PRO A 10 -22.16 27.41 23.15
N ILE A 11 -23.50 27.38 23.18
CA ILE A 11 -24.36 26.35 22.58
C ILE A 11 -24.01 26.16 21.08
N ASN A 12 -23.80 27.24 20.34
CA ASN A 12 -23.43 27.21 18.93
C ASN A 12 -22.10 26.48 18.65
N LYS A 13 -21.13 26.49 19.58
CA LYS A 13 -19.88 25.73 19.44
C LYS A 13 -20.07 24.24 19.68
N LEU A 14 -20.99 23.84 20.53
CA LEU A 14 -21.32 22.43 20.77
C LEU A 14 -22.10 21.83 19.58
N GLU A 15 -23.02 22.59 19.01
CA GLU A 15 -23.75 22.21 17.80
C GLU A 15 -22.79 22.04 16.61
N SER A 16 -21.95 23.02 16.36
CA SER A 16 -20.93 22.95 15.29
C SER A 16 -19.99 21.74 15.46
N LEU A 17 -19.60 21.42 16.69
CA LEU A 17 -18.73 20.27 16.95
C LEU A 17 -19.46 18.94 16.75
N ARG A 18 -20.75 18.87 17.14
CA ARG A 18 -21.61 17.72 16.86
C ARG A 18 -21.71 17.49 15.35
N ASP A 19 -21.99 18.54 14.59
CA ASP A 19 -22.15 18.47 13.14
C ASP A 19 -20.84 18.01 12.46
N SER A 20 -19.68 18.50 12.93
CA SER A 20 -18.38 18.05 12.45
C SER A 20 -18.09 16.56 12.76
N LEU A 21 -18.52 16.05 13.92
CA LEU A 21 -18.39 14.64 14.26
C LEU A 21 -19.30 13.75 13.41
N GLU A 22 -20.52 14.22 13.08
CA GLU A 22 -21.41 13.51 12.17
C GLU A 22 -20.88 13.51 10.74
N GLU A 23 -20.37 14.63 10.25
CA GLU A 23 -19.70 14.72 8.95
C GLU A 23 -18.52 13.75 8.86
N TYR A 24 -17.66 13.71 9.89
CA TYR A 24 -16.54 12.78 9.97
C TYR A 24 -17.00 11.32 9.96
N ARG A 25 -18.06 10.99 10.74
CA ARG A 25 -18.68 9.66 10.73
C ARG A 25 -19.20 9.28 9.34
N GLY A 26 -19.91 10.19 8.71
CA GLY A 26 -20.43 9.99 7.36
C GLY A 26 -19.32 9.75 6.35
N TRP A 27 -18.21 10.49 6.47
CA TRP A 27 -17.04 10.30 5.63
C TRP A 27 -16.38 8.93 5.87
N LEU A 28 -16.20 8.51 7.13
CA LEU A 28 -15.67 7.16 7.46
C LEU A 28 -16.54 6.05 6.87
N LEU A 29 -17.88 6.16 6.96
CA LEU A 29 -18.81 5.17 6.40
C LEU A 29 -18.83 5.16 4.87
N GLY A 30 -18.41 6.23 4.23
CA GLY A 30 -18.32 6.35 2.78
C GLY A 30 -16.99 5.90 2.20
N LEU A 31 -15.96 5.64 3.03
CA LEU A 31 -14.65 5.21 2.53
C LEU A 31 -14.70 3.82 1.91
N THR A 32 -14.06 3.66 0.77
CA THR A 32 -13.84 2.37 0.13
C THR A 32 -12.37 1.96 0.21
N ILE A 33 -12.09 0.86 0.92
CA ILE A 33 -10.73 0.34 1.18
C ILE A 33 -10.59 -1.01 0.50
N CYS A 34 -9.63 -1.15 -0.41
CA CYS A 34 -9.41 -2.36 -1.18
C CYS A 34 -8.02 -2.94 -0.98
N ASP A 35 -7.94 -4.27 -0.82
CA ASP A 35 -6.70 -5.04 -0.92
C ASP A 35 -6.74 -5.92 -2.16
N PRO A 36 -5.95 -5.62 -3.22
CA PRO A 36 -5.98 -6.35 -4.48
C PRO A 36 -5.27 -7.72 -4.45
N ALA A 37 -4.65 -8.08 -3.34
CA ALA A 37 -4.02 -9.38 -3.10
C ALA A 37 -4.24 -9.79 -1.64
N CYS A 38 -5.50 -9.85 -1.22
CA CYS A 38 -5.88 -9.83 0.19
C CYS A 38 -5.48 -11.09 0.98
N GLY A 39 -5.15 -12.19 0.32
CA GLY A 39 -4.84 -13.44 0.98
C GLY A 39 -5.94 -13.84 1.97
N SER A 40 -5.56 -14.14 3.20
CA SER A 40 -6.49 -14.44 4.30
C SER A 40 -7.09 -13.19 4.98
N GLY A 41 -6.91 -12.01 4.40
CA GLY A 41 -7.54 -10.76 4.85
C GLY A 41 -6.82 -10.01 5.98
N ALA A 42 -5.51 -10.18 6.13
CA ALA A 42 -4.77 -9.56 7.24
C ALA A 42 -4.87 -8.02 7.25
N PHE A 43 -4.67 -7.36 6.10
CA PHE A 43 -4.80 -5.91 5.98
C PHE A 43 -6.24 -5.44 6.14
N LEU A 44 -7.21 -6.18 5.60
CA LEU A 44 -8.62 -5.86 5.73
C LEU A 44 -9.10 -5.96 7.18
N ASN A 45 -8.60 -6.93 7.96
CA ASN A 45 -8.89 -7.03 9.38
C ASN A 45 -8.32 -5.85 10.17
N GLN A 46 -7.13 -5.36 9.84
CA GLN A 46 -6.57 -4.16 10.47
C GLN A 46 -7.35 -2.89 10.09
N ALA A 47 -7.78 -2.78 8.84
CA ALA A 47 -8.64 -1.68 8.41
C ALA A 47 -10.00 -1.70 9.14
N LEU A 48 -10.59 -2.89 9.33
CA LEU A 48 -11.81 -3.08 10.13
C LEU A 48 -11.61 -2.60 11.57
N GLU A 49 -10.55 -3.05 12.24
CA GLU A 49 -10.25 -2.66 13.62
C GLU A 49 -10.04 -1.14 13.75
N PHE A 50 -9.34 -0.53 12.79
CA PHE A 50 -9.13 0.91 12.75
C PHE A 50 -10.46 1.66 12.62
N LEU A 51 -11.31 1.29 11.66
CA LEU A 51 -12.61 1.94 11.48
C LEU A 51 -13.53 1.78 12.69
N ILE A 52 -13.56 0.59 13.31
CA ILE A 52 -14.31 0.37 14.56
C ILE A 52 -13.80 1.28 15.67
N ALA A 53 -12.48 1.40 15.83
CA ALA A 53 -11.87 2.26 16.84
C ALA A 53 -12.23 3.73 16.62
N GLU A 54 -12.18 4.22 15.36
CA GLU A 54 -12.54 5.60 15.02
C GLU A 54 -14.03 5.89 15.31
N HIS A 55 -14.93 4.97 14.98
CA HIS A 55 -16.34 5.13 15.34
C HIS A 55 -16.57 5.15 16.84
N LYS A 56 -15.85 4.34 17.62
CA LYS A 56 -15.90 4.38 19.10
C LYS A 56 -15.38 5.71 19.64
N ASN A 57 -14.29 6.23 19.10
CA ASN A 57 -13.74 7.55 19.46
C ASN A 57 -14.80 8.65 19.24
N ILE A 58 -15.54 8.61 18.12
CA ILE A 58 -16.62 9.56 17.84
C ILE A 58 -17.73 9.42 18.92
N ASP A 59 -18.14 8.21 19.27
CA ASP A 59 -19.18 7.99 20.30
C ASP A 59 -18.74 8.46 21.67
N GLU A 60 -17.51 8.22 22.07
CA GLU A 60 -16.93 8.73 23.33
C GLU A 60 -16.90 10.25 23.35
N LEU A 61 -16.48 10.90 22.27
CA LEU A 61 -16.48 12.35 22.13
C LEU A 61 -17.91 12.90 22.21
N ARG A 62 -18.88 12.30 21.54
CA ARG A 62 -20.29 12.71 21.61
C ARG A 62 -20.86 12.56 23.01
N THR A 63 -20.61 11.44 23.66
CA THR A 63 -21.04 11.21 25.04
C THR A 63 -20.47 12.25 26.00
N SER A 64 -19.18 12.55 25.87
CA SER A 64 -18.50 13.55 26.71
C SER A 64 -18.99 14.98 26.48
N LEU A 65 -19.37 15.30 25.24
CA LEU A 65 -19.80 16.66 24.83
C LEU A 65 -21.29 16.90 25.07
N LEU A 66 -22.13 15.92 24.71
CA LEU A 66 -23.59 16.07 24.67
C LEU A 66 -24.27 15.32 25.82
N GLY A 67 -23.60 14.36 26.46
CA GLY A 67 -24.14 13.53 27.52
C GLY A 67 -25.17 12.52 27.03
N GLU A 68 -25.17 12.24 25.73
CA GLU A 68 -26.03 11.26 25.10
C GLU A 68 -25.22 10.01 24.83
N SER A 69 -25.68 8.86 25.31
CA SER A 69 -25.14 7.56 24.93
C SER A 69 -25.81 7.13 23.63
N ILE A 70 -25.17 7.38 22.49
CA ILE A 70 -25.63 6.87 21.20
C ILE A 70 -24.75 5.69 20.86
N GLN A 71 -25.29 4.47 21.00
CA GLN A 71 -24.65 3.27 20.46
C GLN A 71 -25.23 3.00 19.07
N PHE A 72 -24.40 3.05 18.05
CA PHE A 72 -24.75 2.48 16.76
C PHE A 72 -24.57 0.96 16.86
N SER A 73 -25.68 0.25 17.04
CA SER A 73 -25.69 -1.20 17.24
C SER A 73 -25.23 -2.01 16.02
N ASP A 74 -25.00 -1.37 14.87
CA ASP A 74 -24.76 -2.05 13.58
C ASP A 74 -23.57 -1.51 12.77
N ILE A 75 -22.70 -0.73 13.41
CA ILE A 75 -21.58 -0.06 12.73
C ILE A 75 -20.61 -1.08 12.08
N GLU A 76 -20.39 -2.20 12.75
CA GLU A 76 -19.47 -3.24 12.27
C GLU A 76 -19.96 -3.87 10.96
N ASN A 77 -21.28 -4.13 10.84
CA ASN A 77 -21.85 -4.63 9.59
C ASN A 77 -21.80 -3.57 8.50
N SER A 78 -22.09 -2.32 8.81
CA SER A 78 -21.99 -1.23 7.85
C SER A 78 -20.57 -1.10 7.30
N ILE A 79 -19.55 -1.26 8.15
CA ILE A 79 -18.14 -1.27 7.72
C ILE A 79 -17.87 -2.48 6.80
N LEU A 80 -18.31 -3.67 7.17
CA LEU A 80 -18.12 -4.88 6.36
C LEU A 80 -18.81 -4.79 4.99
N GLU A 81 -20.01 -4.20 4.94
CA GLU A 81 -20.80 -4.11 3.71
C GLU A 81 -20.33 -3.01 2.77
N ASN A 82 -19.82 -1.90 3.30
CA ASN A 82 -19.62 -0.68 2.51
C ASN A 82 -18.16 -0.24 2.40
N ASN A 83 -17.29 -0.61 3.37
CA ASN A 83 -15.94 -0.06 3.40
C ASN A 83 -14.85 -1.00 2.88
N LEU A 84 -15.01 -2.33 3.08
CA LEU A 84 -13.91 -3.27 2.87
C LEU A 84 -14.12 -4.11 1.61
N TYR A 85 -13.12 -4.09 0.74
CA TYR A 85 -13.08 -4.82 -0.53
C TYR A 85 -11.78 -5.61 -0.63
N GLY A 86 -11.83 -6.80 -1.22
CA GLY A 86 -10.65 -7.62 -1.40
C GLY A 86 -10.74 -8.54 -2.61
N VAL A 87 -9.60 -8.80 -3.22
CA VAL A 87 -9.47 -9.77 -4.30
C VAL A 87 -8.27 -10.64 -4.04
N ASP A 88 -8.42 -11.95 -4.23
CA ASP A 88 -7.31 -12.89 -4.24
C ASP A 88 -7.54 -13.95 -5.30
N ILE A 89 -6.46 -14.50 -5.87
CA ILE A 89 -6.54 -15.54 -6.91
C ILE A 89 -6.91 -16.90 -6.33
N ASN A 90 -6.68 -17.11 -5.03
CA ASN A 90 -6.91 -18.37 -4.33
C ASN A 90 -8.28 -18.36 -3.63
N ASP A 91 -9.17 -19.28 -4.04
CA ASP A 91 -10.51 -19.42 -3.48
C ASP A 91 -10.51 -19.69 -1.97
N GLU A 92 -9.60 -20.53 -1.48
CA GLU A 92 -9.51 -20.88 -0.07
C GLU A 92 -9.10 -19.66 0.76
N SER A 93 -8.16 -18.86 0.25
CA SER A 93 -7.75 -17.60 0.89
C SER A 93 -8.92 -16.62 1.01
N VAL A 94 -9.73 -16.49 -0.04
CA VAL A 94 -10.93 -15.64 -0.05
C VAL A 94 -11.94 -16.10 1.02
N GLU A 95 -12.20 -17.40 1.14
CA GLU A 95 -13.10 -17.93 2.16
C GLU A 95 -12.55 -17.72 3.59
N ILE A 96 -11.23 -17.88 3.77
CA ILE A 96 -10.59 -17.57 5.07
C ILE A 96 -10.69 -16.08 5.39
N ALA A 97 -10.50 -15.18 4.40
CA ALA A 97 -10.64 -13.74 4.59
C ALA A 97 -12.06 -13.37 5.05
N LYS A 98 -13.10 -13.89 4.37
CA LYS A 98 -14.49 -13.70 4.78
C LYS A 98 -14.75 -14.20 6.20
N LEU A 99 -14.28 -15.40 6.50
CA LEU A 99 -14.46 -16.01 7.83
C LEU A 99 -13.76 -15.18 8.91
N SER A 100 -12.54 -14.71 8.66
CA SER A 100 -11.78 -13.90 9.63
C SER A 100 -12.45 -12.57 9.94
N LEU A 101 -13.02 -11.90 8.92
CA LEU A 101 -13.79 -10.66 9.08
C LEU A 101 -15.08 -10.91 9.87
N TRP A 102 -15.80 -12.00 9.58
CA TRP A 102 -17.01 -12.37 10.35
C TRP A 102 -16.71 -12.67 11.82
N LEU A 103 -15.63 -13.41 12.10
CA LEU A 103 -15.27 -13.74 13.48
C LEU A 103 -14.94 -12.49 14.32
N ARG A 104 -14.43 -11.42 13.70
CA ARG A 104 -14.16 -10.15 14.37
C ARG A 104 -15.41 -9.38 14.74
N THR A 105 -16.48 -9.55 13.98
CA THR A 105 -17.75 -8.84 14.15
C THR A 105 -18.87 -9.75 14.71
N ALA A 106 -18.56 -11.01 15.01
CA ALA A 106 -19.54 -11.99 15.48
C ALA A 106 -20.11 -11.59 16.83
N GLN A 107 -21.44 -11.42 16.89
CA GLN A 107 -22.21 -11.19 18.10
C GLN A 107 -23.30 -12.26 18.25
N LYS A 108 -23.64 -12.60 19.49
CA LYS A 108 -24.70 -13.57 19.77
C LYS A 108 -26.01 -13.09 19.14
N GLU A 109 -26.70 -14.02 18.45
CA GLU A 109 -28.01 -13.79 17.81
C GLU A 109 -28.00 -12.84 16.60
N ARG A 110 -26.82 -12.45 16.11
CA ARG A 110 -26.67 -11.60 14.91
C ARG A 110 -26.54 -12.46 13.65
N LYS A 111 -27.29 -12.11 12.61
CA LYS A 111 -27.14 -12.74 11.29
C LYS A 111 -25.85 -12.23 10.63
N LEU A 112 -25.04 -13.17 10.12
CA LEU A 112 -23.83 -12.82 9.37
C LEU A 112 -24.20 -12.19 8.04
N THR A 113 -23.51 -11.10 7.70
CA THR A 113 -23.61 -10.43 6.41
C THR A 113 -22.93 -11.25 5.33
N SER A 114 -23.47 -11.28 4.12
CA SER A 114 -22.79 -11.88 2.98
C SER A 114 -21.68 -10.96 2.49
N LEU A 115 -20.42 -11.43 2.51
CA LEU A 115 -19.26 -10.69 1.98
C LEU A 115 -18.92 -11.05 0.53
N ASN A 116 -19.79 -11.79 -0.17
CA ASN A 116 -19.52 -12.24 -1.54
C ASN A 116 -19.43 -11.11 -2.57
N ASN A 117 -20.05 -9.97 -2.27
CA ASN A 117 -19.97 -8.79 -3.13
C ASN A 117 -18.67 -8.00 -2.94
N ASN A 118 -18.03 -8.14 -1.78
CA ASN A 118 -16.90 -7.33 -1.36
C ASN A 118 -15.57 -8.09 -1.43
N ILE A 119 -15.56 -9.38 -1.07
CA ILE A 119 -14.37 -10.22 -1.09
C ILE A 119 -14.54 -11.28 -2.18
N LYS A 120 -13.76 -11.15 -3.24
CA LYS A 120 -13.97 -11.92 -4.48
C LYS A 120 -12.72 -12.70 -4.87
N CYS A 121 -12.94 -13.83 -5.56
CA CYS A 121 -11.86 -14.59 -6.16
C CYS A 121 -11.63 -14.16 -7.61
N GLY A 122 -10.35 -13.91 -7.96
CA GLY A 122 -9.97 -13.56 -9.32
C GLY A 122 -8.52 -13.10 -9.44
N ASN A 123 -8.05 -13.01 -10.68
CA ASN A 123 -6.73 -12.49 -10.99
C ASN A 123 -6.77 -10.97 -11.10
N SER A 124 -6.30 -10.28 -10.09
CA SER A 124 -6.31 -8.81 -10.01
C SER A 124 -5.62 -8.09 -11.17
N LEU A 125 -4.69 -8.77 -11.85
CA LEU A 125 -3.88 -8.19 -12.91
C LEU A 125 -4.44 -8.48 -14.32
N ILE A 126 -5.34 -9.46 -14.47
CA ILE A 126 -5.79 -9.95 -15.79
C ILE A 126 -7.32 -9.96 -15.85
N ASP A 127 -7.86 -9.23 -16.80
CA ASP A 127 -9.30 -9.19 -17.09
C ASP A 127 -9.69 -9.95 -18.37
N ASP A 128 -8.70 -10.56 -19.04
CA ASP A 128 -8.89 -11.33 -20.26
C ASP A 128 -9.17 -12.81 -19.96
N PRO A 129 -10.40 -13.32 -20.28
CA PRO A 129 -10.73 -14.72 -20.08
C PRO A 129 -9.93 -15.70 -20.97
N GLU A 130 -9.37 -15.25 -22.09
CA GLU A 130 -8.55 -16.10 -22.95
C GLU A 130 -7.19 -16.40 -22.29
N VAL A 131 -6.73 -15.50 -21.38
CA VAL A 131 -5.44 -15.63 -20.67
C VAL A 131 -5.61 -16.21 -19.29
N SER A 132 -6.64 -15.82 -18.53
CA SER A 132 -6.84 -16.20 -17.13
C SER A 132 -8.06 -17.08 -16.86
N GLY A 133 -8.78 -17.48 -17.91
CA GLY A 133 -9.95 -18.35 -17.81
C GLY A 133 -11.03 -17.79 -16.89
N ASP A 134 -11.54 -18.63 -16.00
CA ASP A 134 -12.54 -18.30 -14.98
C ASP A 134 -12.02 -17.36 -13.87
N LYS A 135 -10.70 -17.18 -13.79
CA LYS A 135 -10.07 -16.21 -12.86
C LYS A 135 -9.90 -14.81 -13.45
N ALA A 136 -10.28 -14.59 -14.72
CA ALA A 136 -10.25 -13.24 -15.30
C ALA A 136 -11.10 -12.27 -14.47
N PHE A 137 -10.54 -11.12 -14.11
CA PHE A 137 -11.17 -10.22 -13.16
C PHE A 137 -11.29 -8.78 -13.69
N ASN A 138 -12.50 -8.43 -14.10
CA ASN A 138 -12.80 -7.06 -14.55
C ASN A 138 -13.28 -6.21 -13.38
N TRP A 139 -12.42 -5.33 -12.89
CA TRP A 139 -12.65 -4.51 -11.72
C TRP A 139 -13.92 -3.64 -11.79
N GLN A 140 -14.19 -3.02 -12.95
CA GLN A 140 -15.36 -2.15 -13.13
C GLN A 140 -16.67 -2.95 -13.11
N LYS A 141 -16.64 -4.16 -13.66
CA LYS A 141 -17.80 -5.06 -13.67
C LYS A 141 -18.07 -5.66 -12.29
N GLU A 142 -16.98 -6.00 -11.57
CA GLU A 142 -17.06 -6.66 -10.28
C GLU A 142 -17.39 -5.70 -9.14
N PHE A 143 -16.94 -4.44 -9.21
CA PHE A 143 -17.16 -3.41 -8.19
C PHE A 143 -17.76 -2.12 -8.81
N PRO A 144 -18.94 -2.20 -9.45
CA PRO A 144 -19.50 -1.07 -10.19
C PRO A 144 -19.74 0.16 -9.33
N GLU A 145 -20.08 0.00 -8.05
CA GLU A 145 -20.34 1.11 -7.13
C GLU A 145 -19.07 1.92 -6.83
N ALA A 146 -17.93 1.24 -6.57
CA ALA A 146 -16.66 1.91 -6.36
C ALA A 146 -16.22 2.67 -7.63
N PHE A 147 -16.38 2.06 -8.81
CA PHE A 147 -15.98 2.68 -10.07
C PHE A 147 -16.94 3.73 -10.59
N ALA A 148 -18.21 3.75 -10.15
CA ALA A 148 -19.11 4.88 -10.37
C ALA A 148 -18.59 6.18 -9.74
N ASN A 149 -17.80 6.05 -8.66
CA ASN A 149 -17.12 7.15 -7.98
C ASN A 149 -15.65 7.34 -8.45
N GLY A 150 -15.25 6.66 -9.53
CA GLY A 150 -13.91 6.77 -10.13
C GLY A 150 -12.86 5.83 -9.58
N GLY A 151 -13.20 4.90 -8.68
CA GLY A 151 -12.34 3.92 -8.03
C GLY A 151 -12.40 3.97 -6.52
N PHE A 152 -11.49 3.26 -5.87
CA PHE A 152 -11.40 3.17 -4.42
C PHE A 152 -10.75 4.42 -3.79
N ASP A 153 -11.12 4.76 -2.56
CA ASP A 153 -10.48 5.83 -1.80
C ASP A 153 -9.11 5.39 -1.28
N VAL A 154 -8.99 4.11 -0.88
CA VAL A 154 -7.75 3.56 -0.35
C VAL A 154 -7.49 2.18 -0.96
N VAL A 155 -6.26 1.97 -1.44
CA VAL A 155 -5.75 0.64 -1.78
C VAL A 155 -4.58 0.33 -0.85
N ILE A 156 -4.69 -0.76 -0.09
CA ILE A 156 -3.66 -1.22 0.86
C ILE A 156 -3.30 -2.67 0.57
N GLY A 157 -2.10 -3.09 0.97
CA GLY A 157 -1.78 -4.52 0.91
C GLY A 157 -0.30 -4.84 0.89
N ASN A 158 -0.05 -6.14 0.80
CA ASN A 158 1.26 -6.74 0.63
C ASN A 158 1.20 -7.68 -0.59
N PRO A 159 1.47 -7.17 -1.80
CA PRO A 159 1.35 -7.97 -3.02
C PRO A 159 2.38 -9.11 -3.07
N PRO A 160 2.16 -10.17 -3.87
CA PRO A 160 3.07 -11.30 -3.95
C PRO A 160 4.42 -10.94 -4.57
N TYR A 161 5.52 -11.54 -4.05
CA TYR A 161 6.90 -11.35 -4.50
C TYR A 161 7.32 -12.53 -5.37
N ILE A 162 6.93 -12.51 -6.65
CA ILE A 162 7.17 -13.58 -7.61
C ILE A 162 7.87 -13.00 -8.85
N ARG A 163 9.07 -13.49 -9.13
CA ARG A 163 9.84 -13.05 -10.31
C ARG A 163 9.32 -13.67 -11.59
N LYS A 164 9.42 -12.94 -12.70
CA LYS A 164 9.12 -13.44 -14.06
C LYS A 164 9.76 -14.81 -14.34
N GLN A 165 11.00 -15.05 -13.91
CA GLN A 165 11.70 -16.32 -14.12
C GLN A 165 10.93 -17.51 -13.52
N GLY A 166 10.26 -17.35 -12.39
CA GLY A 166 9.43 -18.41 -11.81
C GLY A 166 8.09 -18.60 -12.50
N LEU A 167 7.61 -17.59 -13.24
CA LEU A 167 6.34 -17.65 -13.96
C LEU A 167 6.51 -18.17 -15.38
N ILE A 168 7.54 -17.74 -16.11
CA ILE A 168 7.71 -18.03 -17.54
C ILE A 168 7.88 -19.52 -17.81
N GLU A 169 8.38 -20.29 -16.85
CA GLU A 169 8.58 -21.72 -16.95
C GLU A 169 7.25 -22.49 -17.01
N HIS A 170 6.21 -21.98 -16.33
CA HIS A 170 4.91 -22.64 -16.18
C HIS A 170 3.75 -21.90 -16.82
N TYR A 171 3.88 -20.57 -16.97
CA TYR A 171 2.81 -19.67 -17.42
C TYR A 171 3.35 -18.59 -18.37
N PRO A 172 3.92 -18.96 -19.53
CA PRO A 172 4.49 -17.97 -20.47
C PRO A 172 3.45 -16.99 -21.01
N GLU A 173 2.20 -17.43 -21.23
CA GLU A 173 1.09 -16.61 -21.70
C GLU A 173 0.76 -15.45 -20.73
N LEU A 174 0.90 -15.67 -19.42
CA LEU A 174 0.72 -14.61 -18.43
C LEU A 174 1.82 -13.56 -18.58
N CYS A 175 3.07 -13.99 -18.79
CA CYS A 175 4.18 -13.06 -18.99
C CYS A 175 4.01 -12.22 -20.25
N ASP A 176 3.57 -12.82 -21.35
CA ASP A 176 3.27 -12.13 -22.61
C ASP A 176 2.15 -11.09 -22.44
N PHE A 177 1.12 -11.42 -21.69
CA PHE A 177 0.04 -10.48 -21.34
C PHE A 177 0.56 -9.30 -20.52
N TYR A 178 1.33 -9.58 -19.47
CA TYR A 178 1.87 -8.54 -18.59
C TYR A 178 2.76 -7.56 -19.36
N GLU A 179 3.65 -8.05 -20.22
CA GLU A 179 4.58 -7.24 -21.02
C GLU A 179 3.87 -6.35 -22.05
N LYS A 180 2.68 -6.74 -22.50
CA LYS A 180 1.85 -5.93 -23.40
C LYS A 180 1.01 -4.89 -22.66
N THR A 181 0.69 -5.15 -21.38
CA THR A 181 -0.32 -4.40 -20.64
C THR A 181 0.30 -3.40 -19.65
N PHE A 182 1.44 -3.77 -19.02
CA PHE A 182 2.01 -2.98 -17.92
C PHE A 182 3.36 -2.36 -18.31
N THR A 183 3.51 -1.07 -18.04
CA THR A 183 4.79 -0.36 -18.16
C THR A 183 5.84 -0.96 -17.21
N ALA A 184 5.41 -1.40 -16.04
CA ALA A 184 6.26 -2.03 -15.03
C ALA A 184 6.82 -3.40 -15.45
N ALA A 185 6.29 -4.04 -16.50
CA ALA A 185 6.71 -5.37 -16.95
C ALA A 185 7.98 -5.32 -17.80
N THR A 186 9.08 -4.81 -17.25
CA THR A 186 10.36 -4.69 -17.95
C THR A 186 11.41 -5.70 -17.47
N GLY A 187 12.12 -6.33 -18.40
CA GLY A 187 13.21 -7.25 -18.08
C GLY A 187 12.75 -8.45 -17.24
N ASN A 188 13.47 -8.75 -16.17
CA ASN A 188 13.13 -9.81 -15.23
C ASN A 188 12.34 -9.22 -14.04
N TYR A 189 11.19 -8.62 -14.33
CA TYR A 189 10.33 -7.95 -13.34
C TYR A 189 9.87 -8.89 -12.23
N ASP A 190 9.43 -8.27 -11.15
CA ASP A 190 8.73 -8.94 -10.05
C ASP A 190 7.25 -8.52 -10.08
N ILE A 191 6.31 -9.45 -9.80
CA ILE A 191 4.87 -9.20 -9.90
C ILE A 191 4.43 -8.01 -9.03
N TYR A 192 5.05 -7.76 -7.88
CA TYR A 192 4.67 -6.63 -7.05
C TYR A 192 4.79 -5.28 -7.77
N ALA A 193 5.68 -5.17 -8.79
CA ALA A 193 5.77 -3.96 -9.60
C ALA A 193 4.49 -3.73 -10.43
N LEU A 194 3.91 -4.82 -10.96
CA LEU A 194 2.64 -4.77 -11.67
C LEU A 194 1.48 -4.41 -10.75
N PHE A 195 1.51 -4.91 -9.50
CA PHE A 195 0.53 -4.53 -8.49
C PHE A 195 0.60 -3.06 -8.10
N MET A 196 1.80 -2.44 -8.07
CA MET A 196 1.92 -1.00 -7.85
C MET A 196 1.22 -0.20 -8.96
N GLU A 197 1.50 -0.52 -10.24
CA GLU A 197 0.87 0.13 -11.39
C GLU A 197 -0.64 -0.12 -11.42
N LYS A 198 -1.09 -1.36 -11.19
CA LYS A 198 -2.50 -1.71 -11.13
C LYS A 198 -3.23 -0.96 -10.01
N SER A 199 -2.68 -0.95 -8.82
CA SER A 199 -3.25 -0.28 -7.65
C SER A 199 -3.43 1.22 -7.88
N PHE A 200 -2.46 1.87 -8.53
CA PHE A 200 -2.61 3.27 -8.92
C PHE A 200 -3.79 3.50 -9.89
N GLY A 201 -4.04 2.54 -10.78
CA GLY A 201 -5.21 2.56 -11.66
C GLY A 201 -6.55 2.39 -10.93
N LEU A 202 -6.55 1.68 -9.79
CA LEU A 202 -7.77 1.34 -9.04
C LEU A 202 -8.29 2.47 -8.15
N ILE A 203 -7.46 3.43 -7.73
CA ILE A 203 -7.90 4.55 -6.87
C ILE A 203 -8.64 5.63 -7.65
N ASN A 204 -9.53 6.35 -6.96
CA ASN A 204 -10.15 7.58 -7.47
C ASN A 204 -9.16 8.76 -7.47
N GLN A 205 -9.58 9.95 -7.90
CA GLN A 205 -8.71 11.13 -8.04
C GLN A 205 -8.12 11.62 -6.71
N LYS A 206 -8.79 11.38 -5.59
CA LYS A 206 -8.34 11.74 -4.23
C LYS A 206 -7.83 10.53 -3.44
N GLY A 207 -7.83 9.37 -4.08
CA GLY A 207 -7.47 8.11 -3.46
C GLY A 207 -5.96 7.99 -3.19
N ILE A 208 -5.64 7.10 -2.28
CA ILE A 208 -4.27 6.78 -1.90
C ILE A 208 -4.00 5.27 -2.03
N VAL A 209 -2.85 4.92 -2.55
CA VAL A 209 -2.30 3.56 -2.47
C VAL A 209 -1.24 3.53 -1.39
N SER A 210 -1.26 2.52 -0.52
CA SER A 210 -0.21 2.27 0.48
C SER A 210 0.14 0.78 0.48
N LEU A 211 1.30 0.45 -0.06
CA LEU A 211 1.75 -0.94 -0.19
C LEU A 211 3.07 -1.16 0.54
N ILE A 212 3.17 -2.30 1.25
CA ILE A 212 4.45 -2.78 1.76
C ILE A 212 5.01 -3.82 0.78
N LEU A 213 6.27 -3.62 0.35
CA LEU A 213 6.87 -4.45 -0.70
C LEU A 213 8.40 -4.34 -0.71
N PRO A 214 9.12 -5.21 -1.45
CA PRO A 214 10.57 -5.14 -1.53
C PRO A 214 11.07 -3.84 -2.16
N HIS A 215 12.05 -3.20 -1.56
CA HIS A 215 12.60 -1.94 -2.05
C HIS A 215 13.53 -2.08 -3.28
N LYS A 216 13.76 -3.30 -3.77
CA LYS A 216 14.70 -3.56 -4.87
C LYS A 216 14.37 -2.83 -6.17
N PHE A 217 13.11 -2.53 -6.43
CA PHE A 217 12.70 -1.77 -7.61
C PHE A 217 13.33 -0.38 -7.67
N LEU A 218 13.82 0.16 -6.55
CA LEU A 218 14.50 1.46 -6.53
C LEU A 218 15.85 1.43 -7.26
N ILE A 219 16.58 0.31 -7.19
CA ILE A 219 17.97 0.21 -7.68
C ILE A 219 18.19 -0.85 -8.75
N ALA A 220 17.33 -1.86 -8.86
CA ALA A 220 17.50 -2.93 -9.83
C ALA A 220 17.04 -2.53 -11.24
N ASP A 221 17.62 -3.14 -12.25
CA ASP A 221 17.34 -2.84 -13.66
C ASP A 221 15.87 -3.12 -14.02
N PHE A 222 15.29 -4.20 -13.49
CA PHE A 222 13.87 -4.51 -13.71
C PHE A 222 12.91 -3.42 -13.19
N GLY A 223 13.37 -2.58 -12.28
CA GLY A 223 12.58 -1.47 -11.75
C GLY A 223 12.46 -0.27 -12.69
N ALA A 224 13.19 -0.24 -13.82
CA ALA A 224 13.19 0.89 -14.74
C ALA A 224 11.78 1.25 -15.23
N GLY A 225 10.97 0.26 -15.63
CA GLY A 225 9.60 0.51 -16.11
C GLY A 225 8.70 1.12 -15.04
N ILE A 226 8.70 0.58 -13.82
CA ILE A 226 7.86 1.15 -12.75
C ILE A 226 8.37 2.52 -12.29
N ARG A 227 9.69 2.78 -12.28
CA ARG A 227 10.26 4.10 -11.99
C ARG A 227 9.83 5.12 -13.03
N GLN A 228 9.90 4.75 -14.33
CA GLN A 228 9.41 5.60 -15.42
C GLN A 228 7.91 5.90 -15.27
N PHE A 229 7.09 4.88 -15.00
CA PHE A 229 5.67 5.06 -14.71
C PHE A 229 5.41 6.07 -13.58
N PHE A 230 6.19 5.99 -12.50
CA PHE A 230 6.07 6.93 -11.38
C PHE A 230 6.49 8.35 -11.75
N ILE A 231 7.51 8.52 -12.59
CA ILE A 231 7.94 9.84 -13.06
C ILE A 231 6.86 10.48 -13.93
N ASP A 232 6.35 9.74 -14.92
CA ASP A 232 5.36 10.24 -15.88
C ASP A 232 4.07 10.70 -15.18
N ASN A 233 3.68 9.98 -14.12
CA ASN A 233 2.49 10.27 -13.35
C ASN A 233 2.73 11.14 -12.11
N LYS A 234 3.99 11.38 -11.71
CA LYS A 234 4.37 12.00 -10.42
C LYS A 234 3.65 11.34 -9.24
N ALA A 235 3.58 10.01 -9.28
CA ALA A 235 2.65 9.22 -8.49
C ALA A 235 3.06 9.04 -7.03
N VAL A 236 4.37 8.92 -6.75
CA VAL A 236 4.86 8.65 -5.38
C VAL A 236 4.80 9.92 -4.55
N SER A 237 4.01 9.91 -3.50
CA SER A 237 3.95 11.00 -2.52
C SER A 237 4.93 10.80 -1.37
N GLU A 238 5.12 9.53 -0.95
CA GLU A 238 5.98 9.19 0.16
C GLU A 238 6.56 7.78 0.02
N LEU A 239 7.77 7.60 0.52
CA LEU A 239 8.43 6.31 0.64
C LEU A 239 9.09 6.17 2.01
N ILE A 240 8.71 5.13 2.76
CA ILE A 240 9.27 4.77 4.05
C ILE A 240 10.14 3.55 3.87
N HIS A 241 11.44 3.69 4.14
CA HIS A 241 12.45 2.66 3.91
C HIS A 241 13.00 2.16 5.23
N PHE A 242 13.01 0.83 5.43
CA PHE A 242 13.47 0.22 6.68
C PHE A 242 14.95 -0.19 6.65
N GLY A 243 15.70 0.20 5.61
CA GLY A 243 17.12 -0.12 5.49
C GLY A 243 17.39 -1.62 5.39
N ALA A 244 18.28 -2.09 6.24
CA ALA A 244 18.63 -3.50 6.37
C ALA A 244 17.86 -4.21 7.50
N GLU A 245 16.83 -3.59 8.05
CA GLU A 245 16.00 -4.20 9.08
C GLU A 245 14.88 -5.04 8.47
N LEU A 246 14.62 -6.18 9.07
CA LEU A 246 13.58 -7.10 8.65
C LEU A 246 12.27 -6.74 9.37
N VAL A 247 11.27 -6.29 8.62
CA VAL A 247 9.91 -6.04 9.13
C VAL A 247 9.21 -7.36 9.45
N PHE A 248 9.43 -8.38 8.61
CA PHE A 248 8.87 -9.71 8.80
C PHE A 248 9.96 -10.66 9.30
N ARG A 249 9.76 -11.28 10.48
CA ARG A 249 10.76 -12.12 11.17
C ARG A 249 11.20 -13.34 10.35
N ASP A 250 10.30 -13.90 9.56
CA ASP A 250 10.52 -15.13 8.77
C ASP A 250 10.87 -14.86 7.30
N ALA A 251 10.99 -13.58 6.90
CA ALA A 251 11.34 -13.20 5.54
C ALA A 251 12.76 -12.62 5.46
N SER A 252 13.52 -13.04 4.44
CA SER A 252 14.85 -12.48 4.16
C SER A 252 14.81 -11.24 3.27
N THR A 253 13.64 -10.63 3.08
CA THR A 253 13.42 -9.54 2.13
C THR A 253 13.34 -8.20 2.85
N TYR A 254 14.17 -7.26 2.43
CA TYR A 254 14.12 -5.88 2.90
C TYR A 254 12.99 -5.15 2.19
N THR A 255 12.12 -4.53 2.97
CA THR A 255 10.89 -3.90 2.49
C THR A 255 10.90 -2.39 2.64
N CYS A 256 9.97 -1.75 1.95
CA CYS A 256 9.58 -0.35 2.14
C CYS A 256 8.06 -0.25 2.12
N ILE A 257 7.52 0.85 2.64
CA ILE A 257 6.14 1.25 2.38
C ILE A 257 6.18 2.36 1.33
N ILE A 258 5.35 2.24 0.29
CA ILE A 258 5.20 3.23 -0.76
C ILE A 258 3.78 3.77 -0.77
N ASN A 259 3.65 5.10 -0.75
CA ASN A 259 2.38 5.78 -0.87
C ASN A 259 2.28 6.47 -2.23
N LEU A 260 1.21 6.14 -2.99
CA LEU A 260 0.93 6.71 -4.31
C LEU A 260 -0.37 7.51 -4.28
N THR A 261 -0.40 8.62 -5.01
CA THR A 261 -1.59 9.46 -5.20
C THR A 261 -1.70 9.92 -6.65
N LYS A 262 -2.92 10.26 -7.09
CA LYS A 262 -3.16 10.87 -8.42
C LYS A 262 -2.92 12.39 -8.42
N ASP A 263 -2.71 12.99 -7.26
CA ASP A 263 -2.17 14.33 -7.18
C ASP A 263 -0.76 14.34 -7.77
N LYS A 264 -0.48 15.31 -8.64
CA LYS A 264 0.84 15.44 -9.23
C LYS A 264 1.81 15.96 -8.19
N ASN A 265 2.52 15.04 -7.56
CA ASN A 265 3.52 15.36 -6.53
C ASN A 265 4.74 16.05 -7.16
N GLU A 266 5.21 17.15 -6.59
CA GLU A 266 6.44 17.81 -7.04
C GLU A 266 7.70 17.21 -6.39
N VAL A 267 7.54 16.58 -5.24
CA VAL A 267 8.61 15.93 -4.47
C VAL A 267 8.16 14.57 -3.96
N ILE A 268 9.11 13.66 -3.78
CA ILE A 268 8.92 12.42 -3.00
C ILE A 268 9.41 12.68 -1.59
N ARG A 269 8.54 12.50 -0.59
CA ARG A 269 8.96 12.48 0.81
C ARG A 269 9.59 11.13 1.12
N PHE A 270 10.79 11.15 1.65
CA PHE A 270 11.54 9.95 1.98
C PHE A 270 11.86 9.90 3.46
N ASN A 271 11.51 8.81 4.11
CA ASN A 271 11.81 8.50 5.50
C ASN A 271 12.62 7.21 5.59
N HIS A 272 13.71 7.25 6.34
CA HIS A 272 14.44 6.05 6.72
C HIS A 272 14.17 5.78 8.20
N LEU A 273 13.37 4.76 8.49
CA LEU A 273 12.86 4.43 9.81
C LEU A 273 13.24 3.01 10.21
N THR A 274 13.29 2.77 11.52
CA THR A 274 13.16 1.40 12.03
C THR A 274 11.68 1.04 12.17
N PRO A 275 11.29 -0.24 12.19
CA PRO A 275 9.88 -0.61 12.40
C PRO A 275 9.27 -0.07 13.69
N SER A 276 10.10 0.21 14.72
CA SER A 276 9.65 0.81 15.98
C SER A 276 9.32 2.31 15.90
N ASP A 277 9.87 3.01 14.89
CA ASP A 277 9.79 4.47 14.79
C ASP A 277 8.63 4.94 13.89
N LEU A 278 7.81 4.01 13.36
CA LEU A 278 6.75 4.29 12.37
C LEU A 278 5.72 5.33 12.84
N PHE A 279 5.54 5.48 14.16
CA PHE A 279 4.53 6.37 14.74
C PHE A 279 5.13 7.65 15.31
N ASP A 280 6.45 7.85 15.16
CA ASP A 280 7.13 9.06 15.63
C ASP A 280 7.09 10.15 14.56
N ASN A 281 7.01 11.41 14.98
CA ASN A 281 7.12 12.55 14.07
C ASN A 281 8.57 12.72 13.62
N ILE A 282 8.92 12.08 12.50
CA ILE A 282 10.26 12.12 11.93
C ILE A 282 10.29 13.11 10.77
N LEU A 283 11.37 13.90 10.72
CA LEU A 283 11.60 14.83 9.61
C LEU A 283 11.93 14.05 8.35
N SER A 284 11.03 14.10 7.37
CA SER A 284 11.23 13.53 6.05
C SER A 284 12.25 14.32 5.24
N SER A 285 13.01 13.63 4.40
CA SER A 285 13.80 14.23 3.32
C SER A 285 12.93 14.33 2.08
N GLU A 286 13.14 15.36 1.27
CA GLU A 286 12.40 15.56 0.03
C GLU A 286 13.34 15.44 -1.17
N THR A 287 12.89 14.71 -2.19
CA THR A 287 13.59 14.58 -3.47
C THR A 287 12.67 15.07 -4.58
N PRO A 288 13.05 16.14 -5.32
CA PRO A 288 12.25 16.65 -6.44
C PRO A 288 12.17 15.63 -7.59
N TYR A 289 10.99 15.51 -8.21
CA TYR A 289 10.81 14.69 -9.40
C TYR A 289 11.72 15.09 -10.57
N SER A 290 12.09 16.36 -10.65
CA SER A 290 13.03 16.88 -11.65
C SER A 290 14.47 16.33 -11.53
N GLU A 291 14.81 15.73 -10.40
CA GLU A 291 16.12 15.09 -10.14
C GLU A 291 16.08 13.57 -10.39
N LEU A 292 14.92 13.00 -10.74
CA LEU A 292 14.72 11.57 -10.94
C LEU A 292 14.73 11.21 -12.44
N SER A 293 15.20 10.01 -12.74
CA SER A 293 15.14 9.37 -14.05
C SER A 293 14.71 7.91 -13.88
N ASP A 294 14.56 7.17 -14.97
CA ASP A 294 14.33 5.72 -14.96
C ASP A 294 15.53 4.92 -14.43
N GLU A 295 16.69 5.57 -14.27
CA GLU A 295 17.86 5.02 -13.60
C GLU A 295 17.59 4.77 -12.10
N GLN A 296 18.59 4.28 -11.40
CA GLN A 296 18.48 3.94 -9.97
C GLN A 296 18.08 5.16 -9.12
N TRP A 297 17.09 4.96 -8.25
CA TRP A 297 16.67 5.96 -7.28
C TRP A 297 17.43 5.80 -5.96
N ILE A 298 18.38 6.67 -5.70
CA ILE A 298 19.12 6.73 -4.45
C ILE A 298 18.50 7.83 -3.58
N LEU A 299 17.34 7.52 -3.01
CA LEU A 299 16.66 8.43 -2.09
C LEU A 299 17.41 8.44 -0.75
N SER A 300 17.76 9.61 -0.25
CA SER A 300 18.60 9.74 0.93
C SER A 300 18.41 11.11 1.59
N ASN A 301 18.88 11.24 2.84
CA ASN A 301 18.89 12.53 3.48
C ASN A 301 19.82 13.53 2.77
N LYS A 302 19.59 14.82 2.98
CA LYS A 302 20.29 15.91 2.30
C LYS A 302 21.83 15.77 2.34
N LYS A 303 22.39 15.35 3.49
CA LYS A 303 23.84 15.20 3.64
C LYS A 303 24.41 14.14 2.69
N VAL A 304 23.75 12.99 2.59
CA VAL A 304 24.15 11.88 1.69
C VAL A 304 23.94 12.29 0.23
N SER A 305 22.80 12.93 -0.08
CA SER A 305 22.51 13.46 -1.42
C SER A 305 23.59 14.44 -1.89
N ASP A 306 24.03 15.36 -1.05
CA ASP A 306 25.08 16.34 -1.39
C ASP A 306 26.44 15.66 -1.65
N VAL A 307 26.76 14.59 -0.92
CA VAL A 307 27.96 13.77 -1.16
C VAL A 307 27.86 13.02 -2.50
N LEU A 308 26.71 12.40 -2.76
CA LEU A 308 26.46 11.69 -4.02
C LEU A 308 26.52 12.64 -5.23
N LYS A 309 25.94 13.83 -5.12
CA LYS A 309 26.06 14.88 -6.16
C LYS A 309 27.53 15.22 -6.45
N LYS A 310 28.36 15.39 -5.41
CA LYS A 310 29.80 15.65 -5.56
C LYS A 310 30.54 14.48 -6.23
N ILE A 311 30.20 13.23 -5.87
CA ILE A 311 30.78 12.03 -6.51
C ILE A 311 30.37 11.96 -7.97
N ASN A 312 29.10 12.22 -8.29
CA ASN A 312 28.59 12.16 -9.66
C ASN A 312 29.17 13.27 -10.59
N LEU A 313 29.56 14.39 -10.00
CA LEU A 313 30.24 15.48 -10.75
C LEU A 313 31.71 15.18 -11.08
N GLN A 314 32.29 14.07 -10.54
CA GLN A 314 33.67 13.74 -10.89
C GLN A 314 33.80 13.38 -12.39
N PRO A 315 34.78 13.93 -13.08
CA PRO A 315 34.95 13.75 -14.54
C PRO A 315 35.33 12.33 -14.92
N LEU A 316 35.95 11.57 -14.01
CA LEU A 316 36.36 10.18 -14.22
C LEU A 316 35.56 9.26 -13.27
N LYS A 317 34.94 8.24 -13.82
CA LYS A 317 34.29 7.15 -13.10
C LYS A 317 35.14 5.90 -13.16
N LEU A 318 34.97 4.99 -12.20
CA LEU A 318 35.75 3.73 -12.22
C LEU A 318 35.62 2.96 -13.53
N LYS A 319 34.41 2.97 -14.14
CA LYS A 319 34.19 2.35 -15.46
C LYS A 319 35.00 2.92 -16.58
N ASP A 320 35.48 4.18 -16.48
CA ASP A 320 36.27 4.84 -17.47
C ASP A 320 37.75 4.48 -17.33
N VAL A 321 38.15 3.97 -16.16
CA VAL A 321 39.54 3.61 -15.80
C VAL A 321 39.78 2.10 -15.89
N PHE A 322 38.79 1.30 -15.57
CA PHE A 322 38.92 -0.15 -15.53
C PHE A 322 37.98 -0.82 -16.54
N ALA A 323 38.55 -1.70 -17.34
CA ALA A 323 37.83 -2.44 -18.39
C ALA A 323 36.89 -3.53 -17.81
N ARG A 324 37.15 -3.97 -16.57
CA ARG A 324 36.37 -5.06 -15.92
C ARG A 324 36.36 -4.90 -14.41
N PHE A 325 35.18 -5.07 -13.85
CA PHE A 325 34.97 -5.23 -12.41
C PHE A 325 34.57 -6.68 -12.13
N VAL A 326 35.18 -7.29 -11.14
CA VAL A 326 34.82 -8.63 -10.69
C VAL A 326 34.56 -8.59 -9.20
N GLN A 327 33.51 -9.22 -8.80
CA GLN A 327 33.20 -9.46 -7.39
C GLN A 327 34.02 -10.65 -6.93
N GLY A 328 34.69 -10.53 -5.77
CA GLY A 328 35.40 -11.63 -5.13
C GLY A 328 34.46 -12.73 -4.62
N ILE A 329 34.95 -13.57 -3.76
CA ILE A 329 34.17 -14.66 -3.17
C ILE A 329 33.02 -14.07 -2.34
N ILE A 330 31.78 -14.45 -2.68
CA ILE A 330 30.60 -14.13 -1.87
C ILE A 330 30.44 -15.24 -0.86
N THR A 331 30.63 -14.91 0.44
CA THR A 331 30.39 -15.86 1.53
C THR A 331 28.96 -15.69 2.05
N GLY A 332 28.23 -16.78 2.20
CA GLY A 332 26.89 -16.74 2.82
C GLY A 332 26.94 -16.50 4.34
N LYS A 333 28.14 -16.57 4.95
CA LYS A 333 28.37 -16.38 6.39
C LYS A 333 29.78 -15.81 6.63
N ASP A 334 29.92 -14.50 6.54
CA ASP A 334 31.21 -13.81 6.70
C ASP A 334 31.90 -14.10 8.04
N LEU A 335 31.15 -14.29 9.12
CA LEU A 335 31.69 -14.69 10.45
C LEU A 335 32.39 -16.02 10.45
N VAL A 336 32.10 -16.91 9.48
CA VAL A 336 32.73 -18.25 9.37
C VAL A 336 33.96 -18.21 8.47
N PHE A 337 33.92 -17.36 7.42
CA PHE A 337 34.95 -17.37 6.36
C PHE A 337 35.91 -16.17 6.40
N CYS A 338 35.55 -15.10 7.12
CA CYS A 338 36.38 -13.92 7.25
C CYS A 338 36.97 -13.85 8.66
N VAL A 339 38.28 -13.99 8.76
CA VAL A 339 39.03 -13.84 10.03
C VAL A 339 39.37 -12.35 10.17
N LYS A 340 39.06 -11.76 11.33
CA LYS A 340 39.53 -10.41 11.64
C LYS A 340 41.05 -10.51 11.83
N GLY A 341 41.82 -9.88 10.90
CA GLY A 341 43.26 -9.68 11.07
C GLY A 341 43.58 -8.65 12.15
#